data_9eee72d2b5c5694928402ba831128a6a
#
_entry.id   9eee72d2b5c5694928402ba831128a6a
#
_cell.length_a   1.000
_cell.length_b   1.000
_cell.length_c   1.000
_cell.angle_alpha   90.00
_cell.angle_beta   90.00
_cell.angle_gamma   90.00
#
_symmetry.space_group_name_H-M   'P 1'
#
loop_
_entity.id
_entity.type
_entity.pdbx_description
1 polymer ?
#
loop_
_entity_poly.entity_id
_entity_poly.type
_entity_poly.pdbx_seq_one_letter_code
_entity_poly.pdbx_strand_id
1 'polypeptide(L)'
;HLLSRRQRQMCIRDRYKACEAVIAEFNLDAQTLPAIDEELVCITENDACCVDAIQSLLGCTYGKANLIPRLRGKMAFSFYTRDTGKAVRLYLKPDLGQGMTRDEFKAYLIETPYTELFEIKEPRWTLPEPARHFASEICSVCGELTAEYALRLHEGKPVCLDCYDAYDREGF
;
A
#
# COMPACT_ATOMS: atom_id res chain seq x y z
N HIS A 1 -20.45 -7.81 8.65
CA HIS A 1 -19.83 -7.24 9.87
C HIS A 1 -18.86 -8.22 10.57
N LEU A 2 -19.09 -9.54 10.51
CA LEU A 2 -18.18 -10.55 11.09
C LEU A 2 -16.89 -10.73 10.28
N LEU A 3 -16.95 -10.63 8.94
CA LEU A 3 -15.80 -10.71 8.06
C LEU A 3 -14.81 -9.56 8.28
N SER A 4 -15.30 -8.33 8.49
CA SER A 4 -14.43 -7.15 8.71
C SER A 4 -13.66 -7.20 10.03
N ARG A 5 -14.22 -7.81 11.10
CA ARG A 5 -13.51 -8.01 12.36
C ARG A 5 -12.47 -9.13 12.29
N ARG A 6 -12.75 -10.23 11.57
CA ARG A 6 -11.75 -11.28 11.31
C ARG A 6 -10.59 -10.77 10.46
N GLN A 7 -10.86 -9.98 9.42
CA GLN A 7 -9.82 -9.36 8.60
C GLN A 7 -8.92 -8.42 9.39
N ARG A 8 -9.45 -7.62 10.32
CA ARG A 8 -8.64 -6.72 11.17
C ARG A 8 -7.84 -7.42 12.27
N GLN A 9 -8.16 -8.67 12.61
CA GLN A 9 -7.49 -9.43 13.66
C GLN A 9 -6.48 -10.45 13.15
N MET A 10 -6.24 -10.49 11.85
CA MET A 10 -5.17 -11.28 11.27
C MET A 10 -3.84 -10.58 11.58
N CYS A 11 -3.21 -11.01 12.69
CA CYS A 11 -2.05 -10.35 13.30
C CYS A 11 -0.72 -10.90 12.82
N ILE A 12 0.23 -10.00 12.64
CA ILE A 12 1.72 -10.13 12.61
C ILE A 12 2.29 -11.24 11.71
N ARG A 13 1.76 -12.45 11.68
CA ARG A 13 2.33 -13.62 11.01
C ARG A 13 1.88 -13.80 9.57
N ASP A 14 0.66 -13.40 9.22
CA ASP A 14 0.19 -13.30 7.82
C ASP A 14 0.99 -12.27 7.04
N ARG A 15 1.55 -11.31 7.77
CA ARG A 15 2.39 -10.23 7.28
C ARG A 15 3.65 -10.77 6.60
N TYR A 16 4.26 -11.82 7.19
CA TYR A 16 5.45 -12.48 6.65
C TYR A 16 5.18 -13.21 5.35
N LYS A 17 4.02 -13.86 5.23
CA LYS A 17 3.71 -14.70 4.06
C LYS A 17 3.59 -13.91 2.77
N ALA A 18 3.05 -12.71 2.78
CA ALA A 18 3.03 -11.85 1.61
C ALA A 18 4.46 -11.38 1.24
N CYS A 19 5.28 -11.06 2.24
CA CYS A 19 6.68 -10.70 2.02
C CYS A 19 7.50 -11.90 1.51
N GLU A 20 7.32 -13.08 2.11
CA GLU A 20 7.92 -14.34 1.67
C GLU A 20 7.59 -14.64 0.19
N ALA A 21 6.31 -14.48 -0.17
CA ALA A 21 5.85 -14.66 -1.55
C ALA A 21 6.57 -13.71 -2.52
N VAL A 22 6.66 -12.43 -2.21
CA VAL A 22 7.32 -11.44 -3.07
C VAL A 22 8.81 -11.72 -3.21
N ILE A 23 9.49 -12.04 -2.11
CA ILE A 23 10.91 -12.38 -2.12
C ILE A 23 11.14 -13.58 -3.05
N ALA A 24 10.31 -14.61 -2.96
CA ALA A 24 10.43 -15.81 -3.80
C ALA A 24 10.07 -15.53 -5.27
N GLU A 25 8.93 -14.89 -5.55
CA GLU A 25 8.45 -14.62 -6.92
C GLU A 25 9.40 -13.71 -7.70
N PHE A 26 10.00 -12.73 -7.02
CA PHE A 26 10.93 -11.79 -7.65
C PHE A 26 12.40 -12.25 -7.55
N ASN A 27 12.66 -13.31 -6.77
CA ASN A 27 14.02 -13.79 -6.46
C ASN A 27 14.88 -12.66 -5.86
N LEU A 28 14.31 -11.96 -4.86
CA LEU A 28 15.00 -10.86 -4.17
C LEU A 28 16.04 -11.42 -3.20
N ASP A 29 17.18 -10.76 -3.14
CA ASP A 29 18.18 -11.04 -2.10
C ASP A 29 17.69 -10.41 -0.77
N ALA A 30 17.50 -11.26 0.24
CA ALA A 30 17.10 -10.81 1.56
C ALA A 30 18.10 -9.82 2.21
N GLN A 31 19.35 -9.81 1.74
CA GLN A 31 20.37 -8.86 2.22
C GLN A 31 20.19 -7.46 1.64
N THR A 32 19.46 -7.32 0.53
CA THR A 32 19.15 -6.03 -0.08
C THR A 32 17.83 -5.44 0.42
N LEU A 33 17.14 -6.13 1.30
CA LEU A 33 15.91 -5.67 1.94
C LEU A 33 16.21 -5.11 3.35
N PRO A 34 15.43 -4.14 3.81
CA PRO A 34 14.33 -3.45 3.10
C PRO A 34 14.80 -2.56 1.95
N ALA A 35 13.96 -2.39 0.94
CA ALA A 35 14.21 -1.51 -0.20
C ALA A 35 14.61 -0.09 0.25
N ILE A 36 15.67 0.44 -0.33
CA ILE A 36 16.24 1.74 0.10
C ILE A 36 15.36 2.88 -0.41
N ASP A 37 14.89 2.77 -1.65
CA ASP A 37 14.06 3.78 -2.32
C ASP A 37 12.87 3.12 -3.04
N GLU A 38 12.54 3.52 -4.25
CA GLU A 38 11.38 3.07 -5.04
C GLU A 38 11.66 1.84 -5.93
N GLU A 39 12.76 1.14 -5.77
CA GLU A 39 13.10 -0.06 -6.56
C GLU A 39 12.05 -1.18 -6.45
N LEU A 40 11.39 -1.27 -5.28
CA LEU A 40 10.24 -2.13 -5.02
C LEU A 40 9.02 -1.27 -4.68
N VAL A 41 7.94 -1.45 -5.41
CA VAL A 41 6.67 -0.72 -5.23
C VAL A 41 5.57 -1.68 -4.83
N CYS A 42 4.76 -1.30 -3.85
CA CYS A 42 3.57 -2.03 -3.41
C CYS A 42 2.31 -1.17 -3.57
N ILE A 43 1.30 -1.70 -4.28
CA ILE A 43 -0.06 -1.17 -4.24
C ILE A 43 -0.88 -2.06 -3.31
N THR A 44 -1.36 -1.50 -2.20
CA THR A 44 -2.22 -2.22 -1.25
C THR A 44 -3.71 -1.97 -1.53
N GLU A 45 -4.52 -3.06 -1.54
CA GLU A 45 -5.97 -2.97 -1.70
C GLU A 45 -6.72 -2.91 -0.35
N ASN A 46 -5.99 -2.88 0.76
CA ASN A 46 -6.51 -2.81 2.13
C ASN A 46 -5.65 -1.92 3.03
N ASP A 47 -6.20 -1.60 4.19
CA ASP A 47 -5.58 -0.82 5.27
C ASP A 47 -5.38 -1.67 6.54
N ALA A 48 -5.29 -2.99 6.39
CA ALA A 48 -5.12 -3.90 7.51
C ALA A 48 -3.66 -3.92 7.99
N CYS A 49 -3.46 -4.40 9.21
CA CYS A 49 -2.16 -4.44 9.87
C CYS A 49 -1.07 -5.26 9.12
N CYS A 50 -1.43 -6.07 8.13
CA CYS A 50 -0.46 -6.73 7.25
C CYS A 50 0.38 -5.75 6.41
N VAL A 51 -0.12 -4.53 6.19
CA VAL A 51 0.62 -3.46 5.52
C VAL A 51 1.87 -3.04 6.32
N ASP A 52 1.83 -3.13 7.65
CA ASP A 52 2.99 -2.79 8.51
C ASP A 52 4.20 -3.71 8.24
N ALA A 53 3.95 -4.99 7.93
CA ALA A 53 5.05 -5.90 7.57
C ALA A 53 5.65 -5.57 6.20
N ILE A 54 4.83 -5.19 5.26
CA ILE A 54 5.29 -4.73 3.94
C ILE A 54 6.19 -3.50 4.11
N GLN A 55 5.82 -2.57 5.00
CA GLN A 55 6.65 -1.41 5.31
C GLN A 55 7.97 -1.80 5.99
N SER A 56 7.90 -2.66 7.01
CA SER A 56 9.08 -2.98 7.84
C SER A 56 10.05 -3.96 7.18
N LEU A 57 9.55 -4.95 6.44
CA LEU A 57 10.37 -6.02 5.86
C LEU A 57 10.77 -5.74 4.42
N LEU A 58 9.88 -5.20 3.62
CA LEU A 58 10.13 -4.92 2.22
C LEU A 58 10.56 -3.46 1.99
N GLY A 59 10.38 -2.59 2.96
CA GLY A 59 10.73 -1.18 2.83
C GLY A 59 9.79 -0.37 1.95
N CYS A 60 8.61 -0.90 1.59
CA CYS A 60 7.60 -0.13 0.89
C CYS A 60 6.87 0.77 1.90
N THR A 61 7.15 2.07 1.90
CA THR A 61 6.58 3.02 2.86
C THR A 61 5.86 4.16 2.18
N TYR A 62 4.90 4.75 2.88
CA TYR A 62 4.14 5.89 2.37
C TYR A 62 5.04 7.10 2.09
N GLY A 63 6.01 7.37 2.98
CA GLY A 63 6.92 8.52 2.85
C GLY A 63 7.91 8.42 1.70
N LYS A 64 8.24 7.20 1.24
CA LYS A 64 9.04 6.96 0.02
C LYS A 64 8.19 6.91 -1.26
N ALA A 65 6.86 7.07 -1.13
CA ALA A 65 5.90 6.96 -2.23
C ALA A 65 5.88 5.59 -2.96
N ASN A 66 6.53 4.57 -2.39
CA ASN A 66 6.53 3.20 -2.93
C ASN A 66 5.52 2.26 -2.25
N LEU A 67 4.73 2.77 -1.29
CA LEU A 67 3.52 2.14 -0.77
C LEU A 67 2.30 2.97 -1.17
N ILE A 68 1.51 2.47 -2.11
CA ILE A 68 0.41 3.21 -2.72
C ILE A 68 -0.92 2.58 -2.31
N PRO A 69 -1.75 3.25 -1.50
CA PRO A 69 -3.05 2.74 -1.13
C PRO A 69 -4.07 2.91 -2.27
N ARG A 70 -4.66 1.81 -2.70
CA ARG A 70 -5.83 1.78 -3.58
C ARG A 70 -6.92 0.92 -2.94
N LEU A 71 -7.48 1.43 -1.86
CA LEU A 71 -8.37 0.70 -0.96
C LEU A 71 -9.59 0.13 -1.71
N ARG A 72 -9.73 -1.19 -1.65
CA ARG A 72 -10.83 -1.97 -2.23
C ARG A 72 -11.43 -2.95 -1.23
N GLY A 73 -10.96 -2.93 0.03
CA GLY A 73 -11.38 -3.85 1.09
C GLY A 73 -11.00 -5.30 0.83
N LYS A 74 -9.99 -5.56 -0.01
CA LYS A 74 -9.52 -6.90 -0.37
C LYS A 74 -8.17 -7.17 0.27
N MET A 75 -7.97 -8.37 0.78
CA MET A 75 -6.67 -8.84 1.26
C MET A 75 -5.79 -9.16 0.05
N ALA A 76 -5.35 -8.11 -0.62
CA ALA A 76 -4.58 -8.20 -1.84
C ALA A 76 -3.53 -7.09 -1.92
N PHE A 77 -2.41 -7.44 -2.56
CA PHE A 77 -1.25 -6.57 -2.76
C PHE A 77 -0.72 -6.79 -4.16
N SER A 78 -0.39 -5.72 -4.86
CA SER A 78 0.31 -5.78 -6.13
C SER A 78 1.72 -5.22 -5.95
N PHE A 79 2.73 -6.02 -6.31
CA PHE A 79 4.12 -5.65 -6.19
C PHE A 79 4.75 -5.49 -7.57
N TYR A 80 5.73 -4.61 -7.66
CA TYR A 80 6.46 -4.30 -8.88
C TYR A 80 7.92 -4.02 -8.56
N THR A 81 8.83 -4.48 -9.43
CA THR A 81 10.23 -4.05 -9.41
C THR A 81 10.48 -3.11 -10.58
N ARG A 82 11.15 -1.97 -10.34
CA ARG A 82 11.41 -0.99 -11.41
C ARG A 82 12.53 -1.41 -12.34
N ASP A 83 13.52 -2.13 -11.83
CA ASP A 83 14.70 -2.59 -12.56
C ASP A 83 14.37 -3.72 -13.55
N THR A 84 13.66 -4.74 -13.10
CA THR A 84 13.34 -5.92 -13.91
C THR A 84 11.98 -5.85 -14.59
N GLY A 85 11.11 -4.91 -14.19
CA GLY A 85 9.75 -4.80 -14.66
C GLY A 85 8.84 -5.98 -14.24
N LYS A 86 9.30 -6.83 -13.31
CA LYS A 86 8.47 -7.90 -12.77
C LYS A 86 7.28 -7.32 -12.00
N ALA A 87 6.16 -7.99 -12.11
CA ALA A 87 4.93 -7.60 -11.43
C ALA A 87 4.14 -8.83 -10.98
N VAL A 88 3.55 -8.76 -9.78
CA VAL A 88 2.72 -9.83 -9.23
C VAL A 88 1.63 -9.26 -8.35
N ARG A 89 0.45 -9.85 -8.40
CA ARG A 89 -0.62 -9.58 -7.46
C ARG A 89 -0.89 -10.81 -6.60
N LEU A 90 -0.74 -10.65 -5.31
CA LEU A 90 -1.06 -11.64 -4.30
C LEU A 90 -2.47 -11.36 -3.74
N TYR A 91 -3.36 -12.34 -3.83
CA TYR A 91 -4.69 -12.26 -3.23
C TYR A 91 -4.86 -13.41 -2.24
N LEU A 92 -5.07 -13.10 -0.98
CA LEU A 92 -5.31 -14.12 0.05
C LEU A 92 -6.63 -14.84 -0.23
N LYS A 93 -6.58 -16.18 -0.31
CA LYS A 93 -7.74 -17.01 -0.60
C LYS A 93 -8.83 -16.86 0.47
N PRO A 94 -10.12 -16.83 0.12
CA PRO A 94 -11.19 -16.48 1.05
C PRO A 94 -11.52 -17.58 2.07
N ASP A 95 -11.27 -18.85 1.72
CA ASP A 95 -11.77 -20.00 2.47
C ASP A 95 -10.77 -20.59 3.48
N LEU A 96 -9.71 -19.83 3.79
CA LEU A 96 -8.67 -20.27 4.72
C LEU A 96 -9.17 -20.27 6.17
N GLY A 97 -8.84 -21.33 6.91
CA GLY A 97 -9.07 -21.41 8.33
C GLY A 97 -10.54 -21.54 8.75
N GLN A 98 -11.41 -22.03 7.87
CA GLN A 98 -12.81 -22.32 8.25
C GLN A 98 -12.86 -23.36 9.36
N GLY A 99 -13.58 -23.04 10.43
CA GLY A 99 -13.71 -23.92 11.60
C GLY A 99 -12.53 -23.91 12.58
N MET A 100 -11.42 -23.26 12.26
CA MET A 100 -10.25 -23.17 13.13
C MET A 100 -10.45 -22.10 14.22
N THR A 101 -9.92 -22.37 15.41
CA THR A 101 -9.70 -21.34 16.42
C THR A 101 -8.67 -20.31 15.95
N ARG A 102 -8.55 -19.20 16.66
CA ARG A 102 -7.57 -18.15 16.32
C ARG A 102 -6.12 -18.67 16.36
N ASP A 103 -5.79 -19.50 17.31
CA ASP A 103 -4.42 -20.00 17.48
C ASP A 103 -4.08 -21.11 16.50
N GLU A 104 -5.02 -21.99 16.19
CA GLU A 104 -4.91 -22.97 15.11
C GLU A 104 -4.72 -22.28 13.75
N PHE A 105 -5.50 -21.24 13.48
CA PHE A 105 -5.37 -20.49 12.23
C PHE A 105 -4.01 -19.79 12.12
N LYS A 106 -3.48 -19.26 13.21
CA LYS A 106 -2.12 -18.68 13.22
C LYS A 106 -1.04 -19.76 12.94
N ALA A 107 -1.15 -20.93 13.55
CA ALA A 107 -0.23 -22.03 13.30
C ALA A 107 -0.30 -22.47 11.84
N TYR A 108 -1.53 -22.64 11.32
CA TYR A 108 -1.78 -22.97 9.91
C TYR A 108 -1.10 -21.98 8.95
N LEU A 109 -1.26 -20.69 9.17
CA LEU A 109 -0.65 -19.65 8.31
C LEU A 109 0.88 -19.69 8.31
N ILE A 110 1.50 -20.06 9.43
CA ILE A 110 2.97 -20.18 9.53
C ILE A 110 3.49 -21.38 8.76
N GLU A 111 2.84 -22.50 8.91
CA GLU A 111 3.28 -23.80 8.40
C GLU A 111 2.95 -23.94 6.90
N THR A 112 1.89 -23.29 6.44
CA THR A 112 1.39 -23.42 5.07
C THR A 112 2.25 -22.60 4.09
N PRO A 113 2.69 -23.19 2.96
CA PRO A 113 3.39 -22.47 1.91
C PRO A 113 2.56 -21.31 1.36
N TYR A 114 3.21 -20.20 0.97
CA TYR A 114 2.51 -19.03 0.44
C TYR A 114 1.68 -19.35 -0.83
N THR A 115 2.12 -20.30 -1.64
CA THR A 115 1.41 -20.76 -2.86
C THR A 115 0.05 -21.40 -2.58
N GLU A 116 -0.13 -21.94 -1.39
CA GLU A 116 -1.42 -22.45 -0.93
C GLU A 116 -2.30 -21.36 -0.33
N LEU A 117 -1.70 -20.32 0.27
CA LEU A 117 -2.40 -19.21 0.91
C LEU A 117 -2.87 -18.16 -0.09
N PHE A 118 -2.05 -17.85 -1.10
CA PHE A 118 -2.36 -16.80 -2.06
C PHE A 118 -2.70 -17.35 -3.44
N GLU A 119 -3.62 -16.67 -4.10
CA GLU A 119 -3.72 -16.69 -5.55
C GLU A 119 -2.74 -15.68 -6.12
N ILE A 120 -1.85 -16.16 -6.98
CA ILE A 120 -0.85 -15.35 -7.67
C ILE A 120 -1.41 -14.96 -9.03
N LYS A 121 -1.54 -13.66 -9.29
CA LYS A 121 -2.20 -13.11 -10.48
C LYS A 121 -1.42 -11.94 -11.05
N GLU A 122 -1.72 -11.57 -12.26
CA GLU A 122 -1.29 -10.31 -12.84
C GLU A 122 -1.92 -9.12 -12.08
N PRO A 123 -1.16 -8.04 -11.84
CA PRO A 123 -1.68 -6.82 -11.25
C PRO A 123 -2.78 -6.19 -12.10
N ARG A 124 -3.70 -5.50 -11.42
CA ARG A 124 -4.81 -4.77 -12.07
C ARG A 124 -4.43 -3.41 -12.60
N TRP A 125 -3.32 -2.89 -12.12
CA TRP A 125 -2.81 -1.56 -12.46
C TRP A 125 -1.41 -1.67 -13.04
N THR A 126 -1.06 -0.73 -13.88
CA THR A 126 0.31 -0.55 -14.35
C THR A 126 1.19 -0.03 -13.20
N LEU A 127 2.49 -0.27 -13.29
CA LEU A 127 3.47 0.30 -12.38
C LEU A 127 3.34 1.84 -12.41
N PRO A 128 3.09 2.48 -11.24
CA PRO A 128 3.03 3.93 -11.17
C PRO A 128 4.36 4.59 -11.50
N GLU A 129 4.30 5.80 -12.03
CA GLU A 129 5.47 6.66 -12.22
C GLU A 129 6.21 6.88 -10.89
N PRO A 130 7.53 7.09 -10.91
CA PRO A 130 8.26 7.51 -9.72
C PRO A 130 7.68 8.80 -9.11
N ALA A 131 7.87 8.96 -7.81
CA ALA A 131 7.46 10.18 -7.13
C ALA A 131 8.14 11.41 -7.75
N ARG A 132 7.37 12.46 -7.95
CA ARG A 132 7.87 13.74 -8.47
C ARG A 132 8.27 14.65 -7.32
N HIS A 133 9.35 15.37 -7.50
CA HIS A 133 9.70 16.49 -6.64
C HIS A 133 8.95 17.73 -7.10
N PHE A 134 8.33 18.41 -6.15
CA PHE A 134 7.56 19.62 -6.41
C PHE A 134 8.22 20.81 -5.69
N ALA A 135 8.19 21.97 -6.33
CA ALA A 135 8.49 23.23 -5.65
C ALA A 135 7.45 23.48 -4.55
N SER A 136 7.80 24.30 -3.57
CA SER A 136 6.87 24.72 -2.54
C SER A 136 6.76 26.23 -2.52
N GLU A 137 5.53 26.73 -2.30
CA GLU A 137 5.23 28.15 -2.20
C GLU A 137 4.43 28.44 -0.93
N ILE A 138 4.45 29.69 -0.52
CA ILE A 138 3.73 30.13 0.70
C ILE A 138 2.27 30.36 0.37
N CYS A 139 1.37 29.70 1.12
CA CYS A 139 -0.06 29.99 1.06
C CYS A 139 -0.33 31.44 1.42
N SER A 140 -1.06 32.16 0.56
CA SER A 140 -1.34 33.59 0.77
C SER A 140 -2.32 33.87 1.91
N VAL A 141 -2.98 32.86 2.46
CA VAL A 141 -3.96 32.99 3.54
C VAL A 141 -3.35 32.60 4.90
N CYS A 142 -2.86 31.37 5.05
CA CYS A 142 -2.32 30.88 6.34
C CYS A 142 -0.81 31.12 6.48
N GLY A 143 -0.09 31.42 5.42
CA GLY A 143 1.36 31.64 5.45
C GLY A 143 2.20 30.35 5.53
N GLU A 144 1.58 29.16 5.41
CA GLU A 144 2.27 27.88 5.46
C GLU A 144 2.89 27.51 4.10
N LEU A 145 4.10 26.93 4.17
CA LEU A 145 4.80 26.43 2.98
C LEU A 145 4.10 25.18 2.48
N THR A 146 3.65 25.21 1.23
CA THR A 146 2.80 24.16 0.62
C THR A 146 3.38 23.75 -0.73
N ALA A 147 3.45 22.44 -1.00
CA ALA A 147 3.89 21.93 -2.30
C ALA A 147 2.93 22.37 -3.43
N GLU A 148 3.49 22.73 -4.59
CA GLU A 148 2.75 23.35 -5.71
C GLU A 148 1.53 22.51 -6.18
N TYR A 149 1.62 21.18 -6.15
CA TYR A 149 0.50 20.31 -6.54
C TYR A 149 -0.73 20.43 -5.63
N ALA A 150 -0.52 20.87 -4.38
CA ALA A 150 -1.56 21.07 -3.35
C ALA A 150 -2.00 22.54 -3.24
N LEU A 151 -1.55 23.41 -4.15
CA LEU A 151 -2.01 24.78 -4.26
C LEU A 151 -3.11 24.93 -5.30
N ARG A 152 -3.94 25.94 -5.10
CA ARG A 152 -4.96 26.43 -6.05
C ARG A 152 -4.81 27.92 -6.20
N LEU A 153 -5.14 28.44 -7.37
CA LEU A 153 -5.27 29.88 -7.57
C LEU A 153 -6.64 30.34 -7.06
N HIS A 154 -6.62 31.26 -6.11
CA HIS A 154 -7.81 31.95 -5.63
C HIS A 154 -7.56 33.45 -5.70
N GLU A 155 -8.37 34.16 -6.48
CA GLU A 155 -8.19 35.59 -6.77
C GLU A 155 -6.76 35.94 -7.25
N GLY A 156 -6.17 35.06 -8.07
CA GLY A 156 -4.83 35.25 -8.62
C GLY A 156 -3.66 34.97 -7.66
N LYS A 157 -3.93 34.46 -6.44
CA LYS A 157 -2.93 34.14 -5.43
C LYS A 157 -2.88 32.63 -5.16
N PRO A 158 -1.70 32.05 -4.81
CA PRO A 158 -1.60 30.67 -4.40
C PRO A 158 -2.21 30.47 -3.00
N VAL A 159 -3.11 29.50 -2.88
CA VAL A 159 -3.81 29.17 -1.64
C VAL A 159 -3.80 27.65 -1.45
N CYS A 160 -3.47 27.16 -0.25
CA CYS A 160 -3.47 25.72 0.03
C CYS A 160 -4.91 25.15 0.06
N LEU A 161 -5.01 23.82 0.00
CA LEU A 161 -6.32 23.15 -0.07
C LEU A 161 -7.21 23.43 1.15
N ASP A 162 -6.61 23.63 2.34
CA ASP A 162 -7.37 23.93 3.57
C ASP A 162 -7.91 25.36 3.59
N CYS A 163 -7.24 26.28 2.91
CA CYS A 163 -7.65 27.69 2.81
C CYS A 163 -8.41 28.01 1.52
N TYR A 164 -8.45 27.05 0.57
CA TYR A 164 -9.13 27.24 -0.70
C TYR A 164 -10.64 27.10 -0.52
N ASP A 165 -11.36 28.19 -0.77
CA ASP A 165 -12.81 28.21 -0.84
C ASP A 165 -13.24 28.02 -2.30
N ALA A 166 -13.82 26.87 -2.60
CA ALA A 166 -14.29 26.57 -3.95
C ALA A 166 -15.56 27.42 -4.23
N TYR A 167 -15.53 28.16 -5.32
CA TYR A 167 -16.74 28.86 -5.77
C TYR A 167 -17.83 27.84 -6.07
N ASP A 168 -18.86 27.82 -5.23
CA ASP A 168 -20.08 27.04 -5.43
C ASP A 168 -21.29 27.99 -5.55
N ARG A 169 -21.77 28.17 -6.77
CA ARG A 169 -22.94 29.03 -7.04
C ARG A 169 -24.26 28.38 -6.57
N GLU A 170 -24.29 27.07 -6.47
CA GLU A 170 -25.53 26.31 -6.27
C GLU A 170 -25.67 25.75 -4.83
N GLY A 171 -24.60 25.76 -4.04
CA GLY A 171 -24.62 25.42 -2.61
C GLY A 171 -24.95 23.95 -2.31
N PHE A 172 -24.42 23.00 -3.10
CA PHE A 172 -24.60 21.55 -2.89
C PHE A 172 -23.52 20.94 -2.02
#